data_7b10a675afdd5c0457ddd477404798ca
#
_entry.id   7b10a675afdd5c0457ddd477404798ca
#
_cell.length_a   1.000
_cell.length_b   1.000
_cell.length_c   1.000
_cell.angle_alpha   90.00
_cell.angle_beta   90.00
_cell.angle_gamma   90.00
#
_symmetry.space_group_name_H-M   'P 1'
#
loop_
_entity.id
_entity.type
_entity.pdbx_description
1 polymer ?
#
loop_
_entity_poly.entity_id
_entity_poly.type
_entity_poly.pdbx_seq_one_letter_code
_entity_poly.pdbx_strand_id
1 'polypeptide(L)'
;MLFRSFPTTTYYSLWSNTAKSYPQGAVKKAVWESIRNCYNVLNNLDRVSDITPENLSWWKGEVLFLIGYYHQIMLEYYGPIVIIDKEIPMESSPAEMMTSRSPYDTCVDFIANKYSEAARLLPGVWDSSKRNRATSSAALA
;
A
#
# COMPACT_ATOMS: atom_id res chain seq x y z
N MET A 1 4.76 -3.73 -17.81
CA MET A 1 3.55 -3.28 -18.52
C MET A 1 2.33 -3.83 -17.78
N LEU A 2 2.00 -3.23 -16.64
CA LEU A 2 0.94 -3.66 -15.73
C LEU A 2 -0.03 -2.51 -15.41
N PHE A 3 -0.23 -1.61 -16.40
CA PHE A 3 -1.32 -0.65 -16.40
C PHE A 3 -2.49 -1.18 -17.25
N ARG A 4 -2.94 -2.40 -16.97
CA ARG A 4 -4.15 -2.92 -17.60
C ARG A 4 -5.29 -2.93 -16.59
N SER A 5 -6.19 -2.01 -16.85
CA SER A 5 -7.56 -1.87 -16.36
C SER A 5 -7.75 -1.24 -14.98
N PHE A 6 -7.34 0.02 -14.84
CA PHE A 6 -8.32 0.89 -14.21
C PHE A 6 -9.43 1.13 -15.24
N PRO A 7 -10.70 0.85 -14.94
CA PRO A 7 -11.76 1.13 -15.89
C PRO A 7 -11.72 2.62 -16.20
N THR A 8 -11.62 2.95 -17.48
CA THR A 8 -11.55 4.33 -18.02
C THR A 8 -12.67 5.22 -17.51
N THR A 9 -13.80 4.63 -17.15
CA THR A 9 -14.93 5.28 -16.50
C THR A 9 -14.61 5.88 -15.13
N THR A 10 -13.64 5.34 -14.39
CA THR A 10 -13.29 5.87 -13.06
C THR A 10 -12.47 7.15 -13.16
N TYR A 11 -11.64 7.29 -14.18
CA TYR A 11 -10.83 8.49 -14.39
C TYR A 11 -11.66 9.71 -14.83
N TYR A 12 -12.60 9.51 -15.74
CA TYR A 12 -13.48 10.61 -16.22
C TYR A 12 -14.42 11.12 -15.15
N SER A 13 -14.85 10.28 -14.24
CA SER A 13 -15.70 10.72 -13.13
C SER A 13 -14.94 11.51 -12.05
N LEU A 14 -13.61 11.36 -11.94
CA LEU A 14 -12.76 12.18 -11.06
C LEU A 14 -12.70 13.65 -11.51
N TRP A 15 -12.81 13.89 -12.81
CA TRP A 15 -12.71 15.25 -13.40
C TRP A 15 -14.05 15.89 -13.73
N SER A 16 -15.14 15.11 -13.75
CA SER A 16 -16.45 15.67 -13.99
C SER A 16 -17.08 16.12 -12.69
N ASN A 17 -17.32 17.43 -12.59
CA ASN A 17 -18.01 18.09 -11.47
C ASN A 17 -19.47 17.60 -11.29
N THR A 18 -19.93 16.66 -12.12
CA THR A 18 -21.23 16.03 -12.05
C THR A 18 -21.28 14.78 -11.15
N ALA A 19 -20.13 14.33 -10.69
CA ALA A 19 -20.03 13.19 -9.78
C ALA A 19 -20.38 13.56 -8.34
N LYS A 20 -21.60 14.03 -8.11
CA LYS A 20 -22.12 14.26 -6.74
C LYS A 20 -22.29 12.99 -5.92
N SER A 21 -22.19 11.81 -6.55
CA SER A 21 -22.23 10.50 -5.90
C SER A 21 -20.94 9.73 -6.13
N TYR A 22 -19.81 10.35 -5.76
CA TYR A 22 -18.55 9.81 -6.11
C TYR A 22 -18.13 8.65 -5.21
N PRO A 23 -17.44 7.66 -5.76
CA PRO A 23 -16.90 6.53 -5.01
C PRO A 23 -15.73 6.90 -4.08
N GLN A 24 -15.61 8.15 -3.64
CA GLN A 24 -14.65 8.52 -2.60
C GLN A 24 -14.75 7.56 -1.41
N GLY A 25 -15.97 7.18 -1.04
CA GLY A 25 -16.19 6.17 -0.02
C GLY A 25 -15.72 4.77 -0.43
N ALA A 26 -15.91 4.39 -1.69
CA ALA A 26 -15.51 3.08 -2.19
C ALA A 26 -14.00 2.96 -2.37
N VAL A 27 -13.35 3.97 -2.95
CA VAL A 27 -11.87 4.01 -3.08
C VAL A 27 -11.23 4.03 -1.70
N LYS A 28 -11.71 4.92 -0.81
CA LYS A 28 -11.22 5.00 0.56
C LYS A 28 -11.36 3.66 1.28
N LYS A 29 -12.53 3.03 1.21
CA LYS A 29 -12.78 1.73 1.82
C LYS A 29 -11.84 0.67 1.26
N ALA A 30 -11.73 0.57 -0.07
CA ALA A 30 -10.87 -0.42 -0.72
C ALA A 30 -9.39 -0.24 -0.36
N VAL A 31 -8.90 1.00 -0.27
CA VAL A 31 -7.51 1.28 0.12
C VAL A 31 -7.24 0.89 1.57
N TRP A 32 -8.15 1.23 2.50
CA TRP A 32 -8.00 0.84 3.90
C TRP A 32 -8.05 -0.67 4.11
N GLU A 33 -8.93 -1.36 3.38
CA GLU A 33 -8.98 -2.84 3.38
C GLU A 33 -7.68 -3.44 2.83
N SER A 34 -7.11 -2.83 1.79
CA SER A 34 -5.84 -3.27 1.20
C SER A 34 -4.67 -3.08 2.17
N ILE A 35 -4.58 -1.94 2.84
CA ILE A 35 -3.56 -1.68 3.88
C ILE A 35 -3.68 -2.72 5.01
N ARG A 36 -4.89 -2.97 5.49
CA ARG A 36 -5.13 -3.99 6.52
C ARG A 36 -4.68 -5.37 6.05
N ASN A 37 -5.02 -5.76 4.84
CA ASN A 37 -4.60 -7.03 4.26
C ASN A 37 -3.08 -7.14 4.15
N CYS A 38 -2.38 -6.04 3.81
CA CYS A 38 -0.93 -5.99 3.80
C CYS A 38 -0.33 -6.29 5.18
N TYR A 39 -0.83 -5.67 6.24
CA TYR A 39 -0.37 -5.95 7.60
C TYR A 39 -0.72 -7.37 8.06
N ASN A 40 -1.90 -7.87 7.69
CA ASN A 40 -2.27 -9.26 7.97
C ASN A 40 -1.29 -10.24 7.29
N VAL A 41 -0.90 -9.98 6.05
CA VAL A 41 0.13 -10.79 5.38
C VAL A 41 1.45 -10.71 6.13
N LEU A 42 1.95 -9.50 6.47
CA LEU A 42 3.22 -9.33 7.19
C LEU A 42 3.23 -10.10 8.51
N ASN A 43 2.14 -10.06 9.26
CA ASN A 43 2.03 -10.72 10.56
C ASN A 43 1.96 -12.25 10.48
N ASN A 44 1.64 -12.80 9.31
CA ASN A 44 1.49 -14.23 9.11
C ASN A 44 2.56 -14.87 8.22
N LEU A 45 3.40 -14.08 7.55
CA LEU A 45 4.44 -14.61 6.66
C LEU A 45 5.40 -15.58 7.36
N ASP A 46 5.78 -15.29 8.60
CA ASP A 46 6.72 -16.12 9.36
C ASP A 46 6.10 -17.48 9.82
N ARG A 47 4.78 -17.66 9.63
CA ARG A 47 4.07 -18.92 9.93
C ARG A 47 4.06 -19.90 8.76
N VAL A 48 4.50 -19.47 7.59
CA VAL A 48 4.55 -20.32 6.38
C VAL A 48 5.76 -21.22 6.46
N SER A 49 5.54 -22.49 6.70
CA SER A 49 6.60 -23.46 7.02
C SER A 49 7.49 -23.86 5.84
N ASP A 50 7.00 -23.69 4.61
CA ASP A 50 7.65 -24.09 3.36
C ASP A 50 8.22 -22.91 2.54
N ILE A 51 8.22 -21.71 3.12
CA ILE A 51 8.77 -20.53 2.46
C ILE A 51 10.30 -20.51 2.57
N THR A 52 10.97 -20.28 1.44
CA THR A 52 12.43 -20.06 1.46
C THR A 52 12.74 -18.66 1.99
N PRO A 53 13.92 -18.45 2.65
CA PRO A 53 14.33 -17.12 3.14
C PRO A 53 14.35 -16.05 2.04
N GLU A 54 14.70 -16.40 0.80
CA GLU A 54 14.69 -15.52 -0.35
C GLU A 54 13.26 -15.08 -0.69
N ASN A 55 12.33 -16.00 -0.77
CA ASN A 55 10.92 -15.70 -1.04
C ASN A 55 10.28 -14.91 0.10
N LEU A 56 10.63 -15.21 1.34
CA LEU A 56 10.16 -14.46 2.50
C LEU A 56 10.58 -12.98 2.43
N SER A 57 11.87 -12.74 2.14
CA SER A 57 12.39 -11.38 1.95
C SER A 57 11.66 -10.67 0.81
N TRP A 58 11.47 -11.36 -0.28
CA TRP A 58 10.79 -10.82 -1.46
C TRP A 58 9.34 -10.43 -1.18
N TRP A 59 8.57 -11.33 -0.59
CA TRP A 59 7.17 -11.06 -0.26
C TRP A 59 7.03 -9.94 0.77
N LYS A 60 7.92 -9.89 1.76
CA LYS A 60 7.97 -8.76 2.71
C LYS A 60 8.22 -7.43 1.97
N GLY A 61 9.16 -7.42 1.02
CA GLY A 61 9.46 -6.24 0.21
C GLY A 61 8.26 -5.79 -0.65
N GLU A 62 7.61 -6.72 -1.33
CA GLU A 62 6.42 -6.41 -2.15
C GLU A 62 5.26 -5.85 -1.29
N VAL A 63 5.02 -6.41 -0.12
CA VAL A 63 3.97 -5.95 0.78
C VAL A 63 4.28 -4.57 1.37
N LEU A 64 5.54 -4.31 1.74
CA LEU A 64 5.97 -2.98 2.21
C LEU A 64 5.82 -1.92 1.13
N PHE A 65 6.15 -2.25 -0.12
CA PHE A 65 5.89 -1.39 -1.26
C PHE A 65 4.41 -1.05 -1.38
N LEU A 66 3.53 -2.04 -1.30
CA LEU A 66 2.08 -1.85 -1.39
C LEU A 66 1.55 -0.97 -0.25
N ILE A 67 2.08 -1.09 0.96
CA ILE A 67 1.71 -0.22 2.08
C ILE A 67 2.06 1.25 1.73
N GLY A 68 3.28 1.50 1.25
CA GLY A 68 3.69 2.84 0.80
C GLY A 68 2.79 3.36 -0.31
N TYR A 69 2.53 2.55 -1.33
CA TYR A 69 1.71 2.90 -2.49
C TYR A 69 0.27 3.26 -2.11
N TYR A 70 -0.37 2.48 -1.25
CA TYR A 70 -1.72 2.80 -0.81
C TYR A 70 -1.80 4.08 0.03
N HIS A 71 -0.80 4.34 0.87
CA HIS A 71 -0.72 5.61 1.60
C HIS A 71 -0.45 6.79 0.66
N GLN A 72 0.39 6.61 -0.37
CA GLN A 72 0.61 7.62 -1.40
C GLN A 72 -0.68 7.97 -2.14
N ILE A 73 -1.44 6.97 -2.61
CA ILE A 73 -2.75 7.21 -3.23
C ILE A 73 -3.65 8.04 -2.32
N MET A 74 -3.71 7.70 -1.04
CA MET A 74 -4.54 8.44 -0.09
C MET A 74 -4.04 9.87 0.11
N LEU A 75 -2.72 10.09 0.17
CA LEU A 75 -2.12 11.40 0.31
C LEU A 75 -2.41 12.29 -0.92
N GLU A 76 -2.31 11.74 -2.13
CA GLU A 76 -2.59 12.44 -3.38
C GLU A 76 -4.05 12.89 -3.50
N TYR A 77 -4.99 12.06 -3.05
CA TYR A 77 -6.43 12.38 -3.18
C TYR A 77 -7.00 13.20 -2.03
N TYR A 78 -6.44 13.06 -0.82
CA TYR A 78 -7.05 13.62 0.40
C TYR A 78 -6.14 14.58 1.17
N GLY A 79 -4.89 14.79 0.72
CA GLY A 79 -3.90 15.54 1.48
C GLY A 79 -3.48 14.79 2.75
N PRO A 80 -3.23 15.48 3.86
CA PRO A 80 -2.86 14.85 5.12
C PRO A 80 -3.80 13.71 5.51
N ILE A 81 -3.24 12.53 5.80
CA ILE A 81 -3.98 11.30 6.08
C ILE A 81 -3.67 10.74 7.46
N VAL A 82 -4.46 9.78 7.89
CA VAL A 82 -4.12 8.92 9.01
C VAL A 82 -3.09 7.91 8.54
N ILE A 83 -1.97 7.84 9.24
CA ILE A 83 -0.95 6.81 9.00
C ILE A 83 -1.36 5.55 9.75
N ILE A 84 -1.42 4.42 9.05
CA ILE A 84 -1.59 3.10 9.64
C ILE A 84 -0.26 2.37 9.51
N ASP A 85 0.40 2.18 10.64
CA ASP A 85 1.72 1.55 10.78
C ASP A 85 1.67 0.10 11.27
N LYS A 86 0.49 -0.37 11.63
CA LYS A 86 0.23 -1.72 12.16
C LYS A 86 -1.19 -2.19 11.86
N GLU A 87 -1.43 -3.48 12.02
CA GLU A 87 -2.77 -4.03 11.99
C GLU A 87 -3.61 -3.48 13.15
N ILE A 88 -4.81 -3.03 12.83
CA ILE A 88 -5.81 -2.64 13.84
C ILE A 88 -6.76 -3.83 14.03
N PRO A 89 -6.76 -4.48 15.20
CA PRO A 89 -7.66 -5.59 15.49
C PRO A 89 -9.13 -5.20 15.33
N MET A 90 -9.97 -6.15 14.93
CA MET A 90 -11.42 -5.89 14.77
C MET A 90 -12.12 -5.55 16.08
N GLU A 91 -11.56 -6.01 17.20
CA GLU A 91 -12.08 -5.79 18.55
C GLU A 91 -11.55 -4.49 19.17
N SER A 92 -10.79 -3.69 18.44
CA SER A 92 -10.27 -2.40 18.93
C SER A 92 -11.40 -1.47 19.31
N SER A 93 -11.23 -0.78 20.42
CA SER A 93 -12.20 0.20 20.87
C SER A 93 -12.34 1.38 19.88
N PRO A 94 -13.49 2.05 19.83
CA PRO A 94 -13.64 3.23 18.99
C PRO A 94 -12.56 4.31 19.22
N ALA A 95 -12.07 4.45 20.46
CA ALA A 95 -11.00 5.40 20.79
C ALA A 95 -9.66 5.03 20.15
N GLU A 96 -9.32 3.76 20.06
CA GLU A 96 -8.11 3.27 19.38
C GLU A 96 -8.19 3.42 17.86
N MET A 97 -9.39 3.36 17.31
CA MET A 97 -9.64 3.57 15.87
C MET A 97 -9.69 5.04 15.49
N MET A 98 -9.93 5.96 16.44
CA MET A 98 -9.99 7.41 16.21
C MET A 98 -8.61 8.04 16.23
N THR A 99 -7.79 7.75 15.22
CA THR A 99 -6.47 8.37 15.03
C THR A 99 -6.61 9.65 14.23
N SER A 100 -5.97 10.73 14.69
CA SER A 100 -5.92 12.00 13.97
C SER A 100 -5.09 11.90 12.69
N ARG A 101 -5.33 12.80 11.74
CA ARG A 101 -4.49 12.93 10.55
C ARG A 101 -3.09 13.39 10.94
N SER A 102 -2.09 12.82 10.31
CA SER A 102 -0.68 13.23 10.46
C SER A 102 -0.38 14.46 9.59
N PRO A 103 0.59 15.30 9.97
CA PRO A 103 1.08 16.38 9.11
C PRO A 103 1.55 15.82 7.74
N TYR A 104 1.48 16.67 6.70
CA TYR A 104 1.81 16.27 5.34
C TYR A 104 3.24 15.70 5.24
N ASP A 105 4.21 16.40 5.81
CA ASP A 105 5.62 15.98 5.78
C ASP A 105 5.82 14.61 6.45
N THR A 106 5.15 14.38 7.58
CA THR A 106 5.18 13.08 8.26
C THR A 106 4.58 11.97 7.38
N CYS A 107 3.54 12.27 6.60
CA CYS A 107 2.98 11.29 5.65
C CYS A 107 3.97 10.98 4.53
N VAL A 108 4.65 11.99 3.99
CA VAL A 108 5.68 11.81 2.95
C VAL A 108 6.85 10.99 3.48
N ASP A 109 7.35 11.31 4.67
CA ASP A 109 8.45 10.57 5.31
C ASP A 109 8.07 9.10 5.54
N PHE A 110 6.86 8.83 5.99
CA PHE A 110 6.37 7.46 6.18
C PHE A 110 6.36 6.69 4.87
N ILE A 111 5.82 7.28 3.79
CA ILE A 111 5.76 6.66 2.46
C ILE A 111 7.18 6.39 1.93
N ALA A 112 8.06 7.39 1.98
CA ALA A 112 9.44 7.25 1.54
C ALA A 112 10.21 6.17 2.31
N ASN A 113 9.98 6.08 3.63
CA ASN A 113 10.55 5.03 4.46
C ASN A 113 10.05 3.64 4.05
N LYS A 114 8.75 3.47 3.75
CA LYS A 114 8.20 2.19 3.29
C LYS A 114 8.77 1.76 1.95
N TYR A 115 8.95 2.68 1.02
CA TYR A 115 9.63 2.38 -0.26
C TYR A 115 11.10 2.02 -0.06
N SER A 116 11.81 2.72 0.83
CA SER A 116 13.20 2.42 1.15
C SER A 116 13.36 1.05 1.83
N GLU A 117 12.47 0.70 2.75
CA GLU A 117 12.43 -0.63 3.38
C GLU A 117 12.16 -1.72 2.34
N ALA A 118 11.19 -1.51 1.44
CA ALA A 118 10.88 -2.42 0.35
C ALA A 118 12.08 -2.64 -0.56
N ALA A 119 12.75 -1.56 -0.98
CA ALA A 119 13.91 -1.63 -1.87
C ALA A 119 15.09 -2.41 -1.29
N ARG A 120 15.26 -2.43 0.02
CA ARG A 120 16.31 -3.22 0.68
C ARG A 120 16.04 -4.73 0.65
N LEU A 121 14.78 -5.11 0.58
CA LEU A 121 14.35 -6.52 0.59
C LEU A 121 14.13 -7.08 -0.82
N LEU A 122 13.88 -6.22 -1.79
CA LEU A 122 13.66 -6.60 -3.17
C LEU A 122 14.99 -6.82 -3.91
N PRO A 123 15.04 -7.73 -4.91
CA PRO A 123 16.24 -7.94 -5.70
C PRO A 123 16.61 -6.71 -6.52
N GLY A 124 17.90 -6.42 -6.64
CA GLY A 124 18.40 -5.26 -7.38
C GLY A 124 18.23 -5.37 -8.90
N VAL A 125 18.17 -6.59 -9.43
CA VAL A 125 18.12 -6.86 -10.86
C VAL A 125 16.87 -7.67 -11.19
N TRP A 126 16.20 -7.25 -12.25
CA TRP A 126 15.06 -8.00 -12.77
C TRP A 126 15.51 -9.31 -13.42
N ASP A 127 14.89 -10.41 -13.02
CA ASP A 127 15.12 -11.74 -13.57
C ASP A 127 13.95 -12.12 -14.49
N SER A 128 14.25 -12.40 -15.77
CA SER A 128 13.24 -12.78 -16.75
C SER A 128 12.54 -14.10 -16.45
N SER A 129 13.17 -14.99 -15.68
CA SER A 129 12.57 -16.24 -15.21
C SER A 129 11.54 -16.02 -14.12
N LYS A 130 11.59 -14.87 -13.45
CA LYS A 130 10.74 -14.48 -12.33
C LYS A 130 9.88 -13.25 -12.70
N ARG A 131 9.22 -13.31 -13.84
CA ARG A 131 8.50 -12.18 -14.48
C ARG A 131 7.53 -11.39 -13.61
N ASN A 132 7.01 -12.00 -12.57
CA ASN A 132 5.99 -11.40 -11.72
C ASN A 132 6.55 -10.83 -10.40
N ARG A 133 7.87 -10.65 -10.32
CA ARG A 133 8.53 -10.16 -9.10
C ARG A 133 8.94 -8.70 -9.24
N ALA A 134 8.69 -7.94 -8.19
CA ALA A 134 9.15 -6.57 -8.09
C ALA A 134 10.68 -6.49 -7.89
N THR A 135 11.27 -5.36 -8.28
CA THR A 135 12.69 -5.06 -8.07
C THR A 135 12.86 -3.81 -7.20
N SER A 136 14.03 -3.66 -6.58
CA SER A 136 14.34 -2.49 -5.77
C SER A 136 14.29 -1.18 -6.56
N SER A 137 14.72 -1.19 -7.82
CA SER A 137 14.63 -0.02 -8.69
C SER A 137 13.19 0.40 -8.97
N ALA A 138 12.27 -0.58 -9.12
CA ALA A 138 10.85 -0.28 -9.29
C ALA A 138 10.19 0.28 -8.02
N ALA A 139 10.73 -0.05 -6.85
CA ALA A 139 10.22 0.46 -5.57
C ALA A 139 10.70 1.90 -5.26
N LEU A 140 11.79 2.36 -5.89
CA LEU A 140 12.36 3.70 -5.69
C LEU A 140 12.00 4.69 -6.80
N ALA A 141 11.40 4.23 -7.88
CA ALA A 141 10.96 5.05 -9.01
C ALA A 141 9.66 5.80 -8.72
#